data_bb69f7babb7c3e2f73f355efbaaf2ef8
#
_entry.id   bb69f7babb7c3e2f73f355efbaaf2ef8
#
_cell.length_a   1.000
_cell.length_b   1.000
_cell.length_c   1.000
_cell.angle_alpha   90.00
_cell.angle_beta   90.00
_cell.angle_gamma   90.00
#
_symmetry.space_group_name_H-M   'P 1'
#
loop_
_entity.id
_entity.type
_entity.pdbx_description
1 polymer ?
#
loop_
_entity_poly.entity_id
_entity_poly.type
_entity_poly.pdbx_seq_one_letter_code
_entity_poly.pdbx_strand_id
1 'polypeptide(L)' 'MKITIEFDTDSAAFDVNQYGEVDRILQQVGSYAYEYMLHPNYQLDRNNDKGHSIVDTNGNTIGKFKIKL' A
#
# COMPACT_ATOMS: atom_id res chain seq x y z
N MET A 1 -2.70 11.13 12.05
CA MET A 1 -2.68 9.90 11.20
C MET A 1 -1.25 9.60 10.82
N LYS A 2 -0.86 8.36 10.95
CA LYS A 2 0.48 7.91 10.56
C LYS A 2 0.36 6.84 9.48
N ILE A 3 1.10 6.99 8.41
CA ILE A 3 1.14 6.02 7.32
C ILE A 3 2.53 5.43 7.26
N THR A 4 2.61 4.11 7.32
CA THR A 4 3.88 3.38 7.21
C THR A 4 3.79 2.47 5.99
N ILE A 5 4.77 2.58 5.10
CA ILE A 5 4.83 1.82 3.86
C ILE A 5 6.18 1.11 3.80
N GLU A 6 6.16 -0.19 3.56
CA GLU A 6 7.38 -0.97 3.41
C GLU A 6 7.17 -2.02 2.32
N PHE A 7 8.00 -2.00 1.31
CA PHE A 7 7.97 -3.03 0.27
C PHE A 7 9.34 -3.18 -0.38
N ASP A 8 9.54 -4.33 -0.99
CA ASP A 8 10.78 -4.73 -1.62
C ASP A 8 10.66 -4.56 -3.13
N THR A 9 11.73 -4.11 -3.77
CA THR A 9 11.74 -3.91 -5.23
C THR A 9 12.56 -4.98 -5.97
N ASP A 10 12.81 -6.11 -5.31
CA ASP A 10 13.65 -7.18 -5.87
C ASP A 10 12.89 -8.12 -6.79
N SER A 11 11.56 -8.02 -6.87
CA SER A 11 10.79 -8.92 -7.72
C SER A 11 10.94 -8.59 -9.20
N ALA A 12 10.68 -9.57 -10.05
CA ALA A 12 10.79 -9.42 -11.49
C ALA A 12 9.89 -8.32 -12.08
N ALA A 13 8.81 -7.97 -11.38
CA ALA A 13 7.92 -6.90 -11.82
C ALA A 13 8.62 -5.55 -11.92
N PHE A 14 9.67 -5.34 -11.12
CA PHE A 14 10.44 -4.11 -11.12
C PHE A 14 11.53 -4.07 -12.18
N ASP A 15 11.90 -5.21 -12.75
CA ASP A 15 12.96 -5.28 -13.77
C ASP A 15 12.51 -4.64 -15.08
N VAL A 16 11.21 -4.69 -15.38
CA VAL A 16 10.66 -4.19 -16.64
C VAL A 16 10.36 -2.69 -16.56
N ASN A 17 9.80 -2.23 -15.46
CA ASN A 17 9.41 -0.82 -15.30
C ASN A 17 9.44 -0.45 -13.82
N GLN A 18 10.63 -0.19 -13.33
CA GLN A 18 10.85 0.11 -11.92
C GLN A 18 10.04 1.32 -11.45
N TYR A 19 10.10 2.41 -12.21
CA TYR A 19 9.39 3.64 -11.86
C TYR A 19 7.88 3.47 -11.88
N GLY A 20 7.38 2.84 -12.94
CA GLY A 20 5.94 2.64 -13.08
C GLY A 20 5.37 1.77 -11.98
N GLU A 21 6.10 0.73 -11.59
CA GLU A 21 5.64 -0.16 -10.52
C GLU A 21 5.62 0.54 -9.17
N VAL A 22 6.67 1.29 -8.83
CA VAL A 22 6.72 2.07 -7.59
C VAL A 22 5.59 3.09 -7.57
N ASP A 23 5.39 3.82 -8.66
CA ASP A 23 4.33 4.83 -8.76
C ASP A 23 2.95 4.21 -8.58
N ARG A 24 2.69 3.08 -9.22
CA ARG A 24 1.43 2.35 -9.08
C ARG A 24 1.14 1.98 -7.63
N ILE A 25 2.14 1.46 -6.93
CA ILE A 25 2.01 1.05 -5.52
C ILE A 25 1.72 2.26 -4.64
N LEU A 26 2.46 3.36 -4.83
CA LEU A 26 2.26 4.56 -4.03
C LEU A 26 0.92 5.21 -4.29
N GLN A 27 0.43 5.18 -5.53
CA GLN A 27 -0.91 5.66 -5.86
C GLN A 27 -1.99 4.81 -5.21
N GLN A 28 -1.82 3.51 -5.16
CA GLN A 28 -2.75 2.61 -4.51
C GLN A 28 -2.86 2.92 -3.01
N VAL A 29 -1.72 3.10 -2.35
CA VAL A 29 -1.70 3.46 -0.93
C VAL A 29 -2.33 4.84 -0.71
N GLY A 30 -2.02 5.80 -1.57
CA GLY A 30 -2.58 7.14 -1.51
C GLY A 30 -4.10 7.15 -1.66
N SER A 31 -4.62 6.38 -2.60
CA SER A 31 -6.07 6.24 -2.80
C SER A 31 -6.76 5.65 -1.57
N TYR A 32 -6.13 4.65 -0.97
CA TYR A 32 -6.67 4.03 0.23
C TYR A 32 -6.71 5.03 1.39
N ALA A 33 -5.64 5.79 1.57
CA ALA A 33 -5.57 6.81 2.62
C ALA A 33 -6.61 7.92 2.39
N TYR A 34 -6.82 8.31 1.14
CA TYR A 34 -7.80 9.33 0.77
C TYR A 34 -9.23 8.88 1.14
N GLU A 35 -9.58 7.65 0.81
CA GLU A 35 -10.88 7.09 1.20
C GLU A 35 -11.05 7.10 2.72
N TYR A 36 -9.99 6.80 3.44
CA TYR A 36 -10.00 6.81 4.88
C TYR A 36 -10.27 8.20 5.44
N MET A 37 -9.69 9.23 4.83
CA MET A 37 -9.90 10.63 5.25
C MET A 37 -11.30 11.12 4.94
N LEU A 38 -11.87 10.72 3.81
CA LEU A 38 -13.21 11.12 3.39
C LEU A 38 -14.29 10.45 4.23
N HIS A 39 -14.03 9.25 4.71
CA HIS A 39 -15.02 8.46 5.44
C HIS A 39 -14.46 8.02 6.80
N PRO A 40 -14.32 8.96 7.76
CA PRO A 40 -13.71 8.64 9.06
C PRO A 40 -14.48 7.59 9.84
N ASN A 41 -15.76 7.38 9.51
CA ASN A 41 -16.58 6.32 10.10
C ASN A 41 -16.59 5.04 9.26
N TYR A 42 -15.88 5.06 8.14
CA TYR A 42 -15.72 3.88 7.34
C TYR A 42 -14.97 2.84 8.17
N GLN A 43 -15.51 1.63 8.18
CA GLN A 43 -14.92 0.56 9.00
C GLN A 43 -13.69 -0.02 8.35
N LEU A 44 -12.80 0.85 7.92
CA LEU A 44 -11.44 0.46 7.77
C LEU A 44 -10.95 0.13 9.17
N ASP A 45 -10.36 -1.00 9.29
CA ASP A 45 -9.94 -1.54 10.54
C ASP A 45 -8.95 -0.58 11.22
N ARG A 46 -9.46 0.29 12.11
CA ARG A 46 -8.67 1.31 12.78
C ARG A 46 -7.55 0.73 13.64
N ASN A 47 -7.68 -0.54 13.95
CA ASN A 47 -6.74 -1.26 14.80
C ASN A 47 -6.01 -2.35 14.04
N ASN A 48 -5.89 -2.21 12.72
CA ASN A 48 -5.21 -3.20 11.91
C ASN A 48 -3.69 -3.07 12.05
N ASP A 49 -3.17 -3.59 13.14
CA ASP A 49 -1.73 -3.62 13.38
C ASP A 49 -0.99 -4.51 12.38
N LYS A 50 -1.72 -5.36 11.67
CA LYS A 50 -1.15 -6.27 10.67
C LYS A 50 -0.87 -5.58 9.34
N GLY A 51 -1.56 -4.47 9.08
CA GLY A 51 -1.41 -3.74 7.82
C GLY A 51 -2.11 -4.41 6.65
N HIS A 52 -1.94 -3.81 5.49
CA HIS A 52 -2.49 -4.29 4.22
C HIS A 52 -1.35 -4.77 3.33
N SER A 53 -1.54 -5.90 2.68
CA SER A 53 -0.53 -6.45 1.78
C SER A 53 -0.34 -5.58 0.54
N ILE A 54 0.90 -5.41 0.15
CA ILE A 54 1.26 -4.79 -1.13
C ILE A 54 1.66 -5.91 -2.07
N VAL A 55 1.05 -5.91 -3.25
CA VAL A 55 1.24 -6.97 -4.24
C VAL A 55 1.82 -6.36 -5.51
N ASP A 56 2.80 -7.02 -6.11
CA ASP A 56 3.35 -6.59 -7.39
C ASP A 56 2.43 -6.95 -8.55
N THR A 57 2.78 -6.52 -9.77
CA THR A 57 1.99 -6.78 -10.97
C THR A 57 1.81 -8.29 -11.24
N ASN A 58 2.75 -9.10 -10.77
CA ASN A 58 2.72 -10.54 -10.96
C ASN A 58 1.95 -11.28 -9.86
N GLY A 59 1.39 -10.56 -8.90
CA GLY A 59 0.59 -11.14 -7.83
C GLY A 59 1.39 -11.60 -6.62
N ASN A 60 2.66 -11.26 -6.53
CA ASN A 60 3.49 -11.61 -5.39
C ASN A 60 3.38 -10.57 -4.29
N THR A 61 3.24 -11.01 -3.05
CA THR A 61 3.26 -10.12 -1.90
C THR A 61 4.69 -9.63 -1.66
N ILE A 62 4.88 -8.32 -1.75
CA ILE A 62 6.21 -7.70 -1.65
C ILE A 62 6.38 -6.79 -0.44
N GLY A 63 5.32 -6.56 0.31
CA GLY A 63 5.38 -5.70 1.48
C GLY A 63 4.01 -5.45 2.07
N LYS A 64 3.93 -4.38 2.84
CA LYS A 64 2.68 -3.99 3.48
C LYS A 64 2.66 -2.50 3.77
N PHE A 65 1.47 -1.96 3.96
CA PHE A 65 1.31 -0.60 4.47
C PHE A 65 0.32 -0.59 5.62
N LYS A 66 0.48 0.37 6.50
CA LYS A 66 -0.39 0.56 7.67
C LYS A 66 -0.82 2.00 7.75
N ILE A 67 -2.08 2.20 8.11
CA ILE A 67 -2.62 3.52 8.39
C ILE A 67 -3.11 3.49 9.83
N LYS A 68 -2.57 4.38 10.65
CA LYS A 68 -2.88 4.44 12.07
C LYS A 68 -3.37 5.84 12.43
N LEU A 69 -4.51 5.92 13.05
CA LEU A 69 -5.01 7.16 13.64
C LEU A 69 -4.29 7.45 14.96
#